data_ecdac5324eeb9bc6488f05438d053e1d
#
_entry.id   ecdac5324eeb9bc6488f05438d053e1d
#
_cell.length_a   1.000
_cell.length_b   1.000
_cell.length_c   1.000
_cell.angle_alpha   90.00
_cell.angle_beta   90.00
_cell.angle_gamma   90.00
#
_symmetry.space_group_name_H-M   'P 1'
#
loop_
_entity.id
_entity.type
_entity.pdbx_description
1 polymer ?
#
loop_
_entity_poly.entity_id
_entity_poly.type
_entity_poly.pdbx_seq_one_letter_code
_entity_poly.pdbx_strand_id
1 'polypeptide(L)'
;FHRVVLLRPMRFPTLLALFATLALTAAERPNIIVILADDQGLGDVSAYNPKGKIPTPHLDRLAAEGMRFTDGHTTSGVCTPSRYSLLTGRYHWRTRLQSGVLGGYSPPLIAKDRLTVAGFLKQQGYGTACFGKWHLGMSFALKAGGVADDKGVFDGPGAKVGQAVNYAADIKDGPLDHGFDQFYGISASLDMPPFVWIKDRRTTEIPSATKTWLRSGPAGPKFEAIDVQPGLIDQAMAYVTAQKQADPQKPFFIYLPLAAPHTPIVPTNEFKGSSGLNPYADFVRQVDADVGRLMAKLEQLGLRENTLIVFTADNGCSPAAKIEELQAKGHEPSYLYRGHKADIFEGGHRVPFIVRWPAKVKPGSVNPQLIGQIDFLATFAEVLGVPVPAGAGEDSVSFLPALLGREGPLRQSIVSHSINGSFAIRDGQWKLALCAGSGGWSVPKPGSKEEKGLPEFQLYDLATDLGEKTNLAAQHPERVVAMKAALQAMVDRGRSTPGPALANDVPVVLVKKTGNKKQQDK
;
A
#
# COMPACT_ATOMS: atom_id res chain seq x y z
N PHE A 1 12.54 -70.58 63.98
CA PHE A 1 13.26 -69.31 63.85
C PHE A 1 12.91 -68.68 62.51
N HIS A 2 11.95 -67.78 62.55
CA HIS A 2 11.54 -66.96 61.36
C HIS A 2 12.15 -65.58 61.50
N ARG A 3 12.97 -65.17 60.52
CA ARG A 3 13.48 -63.82 60.40
C ARG A 3 12.51 -63.02 59.52
N VAL A 4 11.90 -62.02 60.12
CA VAL A 4 11.10 -61.00 59.41
C VAL A 4 12.06 -59.96 58.83
N VAL A 5 12.07 -59.79 57.52
CA VAL A 5 12.80 -58.73 56.83
C VAL A 5 11.87 -57.54 56.62
N LEU A 6 12.14 -56.44 57.31
CA LEU A 6 11.44 -55.16 57.13
C LEU A 6 11.96 -54.41 55.92
N LEU A 7 11.15 -54.28 54.86
CA LEU A 7 11.41 -53.43 53.72
C LEU A 7 11.11 -51.95 54.04
N ARG A 8 12.13 -51.10 53.94
CA ARG A 8 11.97 -49.64 54.05
C ARG A 8 11.37 -49.07 52.75
N PRO A 9 10.44 -48.09 52.81
CA PRO A 9 9.93 -47.47 51.60
C PRO A 9 10.95 -46.51 51.02
N MET A 10 11.25 -46.68 49.70
CA MET A 10 12.01 -45.73 48.89
C MET A 10 11.19 -44.47 48.65
N ARG A 11 11.70 -43.33 49.15
CA ARG A 11 11.17 -42.02 48.83
C ARG A 11 11.69 -41.60 47.43
N PHE A 12 10.80 -41.54 46.43
CA PHE A 12 11.06 -40.86 45.15
C PHE A 12 10.97 -39.35 45.35
N PRO A 13 11.96 -38.55 44.93
CA PRO A 13 11.82 -37.13 44.90
C PRO A 13 10.92 -36.74 43.70
N THR A 14 9.77 -36.12 43.99
CA THR A 14 8.92 -35.54 42.99
C THR A 14 9.63 -34.33 42.36
N LEU A 15 10.16 -34.49 41.16
CA LEU A 15 10.70 -33.39 40.34
C LEU A 15 9.51 -32.53 39.89
N LEU A 16 9.30 -31.41 40.55
CA LEU A 16 8.34 -30.38 40.11
C LEU A 16 8.99 -29.68 38.92
N ALA A 17 8.65 -30.09 37.69
CA ALA A 17 9.03 -29.38 36.48
C ALA A 17 8.25 -28.04 36.44
N LEU A 18 8.93 -26.95 36.78
CA LEU A 18 8.42 -25.58 36.63
C LEU A 18 8.43 -25.27 35.15
N PHE A 19 7.28 -25.44 34.49
CA PHE A 19 7.05 -24.85 33.17
C PHE A 19 6.95 -23.33 33.34
N ALA A 20 8.08 -22.65 33.19
CA ALA A 20 8.10 -21.22 32.98
C ALA A 20 7.53 -20.95 31.58
N THR A 21 6.24 -20.74 31.46
CA THR A 21 5.65 -20.09 30.30
C THR A 21 6.22 -18.68 30.26
N LEU A 22 7.20 -18.45 29.39
CA LEU A 22 7.61 -17.12 28.99
C LEU A 22 6.39 -16.48 28.30
N ALA A 23 5.50 -15.85 29.09
CA ALA A 23 4.58 -14.89 28.55
C ALA A 23 5.46 -13.75 27.99
N LEU A 24 5.55 -13.62 26.67
CA LEU A 24 6.07 -12.40 26.05
C LEU A 24 5.27 -11.25 26.69
N THR A 25 5.96 -10.43 27.45
CA THR A 25 5.33 -9.30 28.12
C THR A 25 4.80 -8.33 27.05
N ALA A 26 3.67 -7.69 27.31
CA ALA A 26 3.06 -6.69 26.40
C ALA A 26 4.07 -5.58 25.97
N ALA A 27 5.15 -5.39 26.73
CA ALA A 27 6.27 -4.48 26.44
C ALA A 27 7.12 -4.87 25.20
N GLU A 28 7.01 -6.08 24.68
CA GLU A 28 7.76 -6.52 23.48
C GLU A 28 7.02 -6.29 22.16
N ARG A 29 5.72 -5.97 22.21
CA ARG A 29 4.92 -5.70 21.00
C ARG A 29 5.15 -4.28 20.51
N PRO A 30 5.68 -4.09 19.28
CA PRO A 30 5.95 -2.74 18.79
C PRO A 30 4.68 -2.00 18.44
N ASN A 31 4.69 -0.67 18.57
CA ASN A 31 3.78 0.16 17.81
C ASN A 31 4.11 0.03 16.33
N ILE A 32 3.12 0.10 15.46
CA ILE A 32 3.29 -0.05 14.01
C ILE A 32 2.67 1.15 13.31
N ILE A 33 3.45 1.81 12.46
CA ILE A 33 2.99 2.92 11.63
C ILE A 33 3.36 2.62 10.18
N VAL A 34 2.36 2.55 9.29
CA VAL A 34 2.57 2.44 7.84
C VAL A 34 2.20 3.76 7.19
N ILE A 35 3.19 4.49 6.70
CA ILE A 35 3.04 5.76 5.98
C ILE A 35 3.06 5.43 4.49
N LEU A 36 1.99 5.76 3.79
CA LEU A 36 1.84 5.50 2.37
C LEU A 36 1.68 6.82 1.61
N ALA A 37 2.74 7.27 0.95
CA ALA A 37 2.66 8.42 0.04
C ALA A 37 1.83 8.08 -1.20
N ASP A 38 1.23 9.09 -1.82
CA ASP A 38 0.34 8.98 -2.97
C ASP A 38 1.02 9.54 -4.22
N ASP A 39 1.34 8.70 -5.20
CA ASP A 39 2.05 9.07 -6.44
C ASP A 39 3.52 9.51 -6.24
N GLN A 40 4.22 9.05 -5.24
CA GLN A 40 5.62 9.40 -5.04
C GLN A 40 6.55 8.39 -5.70
N GLY A 41 7.38 8.86 -6.63
CA GLY A 41 8.36 8.03 -7.31
C GLY A 41 9.52 7.59 -6.40
N LEU A 42 10.15 6.48 -6.75
CA LEU A 42 11.32 5.99 -6.00
C LEU A 42 12.48 7.00 -6.07
N GLY A 43 12.65 7.66 -7.23
CA GLY A 43 13.68 8.66 -7.44
C GLY A 43 13.46 9.99 -6.76
N ASP A 44 12.27 10.21 -6.16
CA ASP A 44 11.94 11.41 -5.40
C ASP A 44 12.51 11.38 -3.96
N VAL A 45 13.04 10.24 -3.53
CA VAL A 45 13.66 10.08 -2.20
C VAL A 45 15.18 10.04 -2.35
N SER A 46 15.89 11.00 -1.76
CA SER A 46 17.34 11.17 -1.94
C SER A 46 18.16 9.96 -1.50
N ALA A 47 17.69 9.19 -0.50
CA ALA A 47 18.32 7.93 -0.10
C ALA A 47 18.35 6.86 -1.23
N TYR A 48 17.46 6.93 -2.21
CA TYR A 48 17.43 6.04 -3.39
C TYR A 48 18.07 6.65 -4.62
N ASN A 49 18.02 7.98 -4.76
CA ASN A 49 18.53 8.70 -5.91
C ASN A 49 19.54 9.78 -5.47
N PRO A 50 20.82 9.42 -5.33
CA PRO A 50 21.84 10.38 -4.86
C PRO A 50 22.08 11.52 -5.85
N LYS A 51 21.62 11.42 -7.10
CA LYS A 51 21.63 12.50 -8.10
C LYS A 51 20.33 13.28 -8.15
N GLY A 52 19.33 12.86 -7.39
CA GLY A 52 18.04 13.54 -7.28
C GLY A 52 18.19 14.99 -6.82
N LYS A 53 17.24 15.83 -7.24
CA LYS A 53 17.26 17.26 -6.94
C LYS A 53 16.28 17.67 -5.85
N ILE A 54 15.46 16.75 -5.36
CA ILE A 54 14.52 16.97 -4.26
C ILE A 54 15.19 16.51 -2.97
N PRO A 55 15.55 17.42 -2.04
CA PRO A 55 16.10 17.02 -0.76
C PRO A 55 15.00 16.43 0.14
N THR A 56 15.27 15.24 0.69
CA THR A 56 14.37 14.54 1.62
C THR A 56 15.09 14.13 2.91
N PRO A 57 15.58 15.11 3.73
CA PRO A 57 16.46 14.84 4.86
C PRO A 57 15.82 13.97 5.95
N HIS A 58 14.49 14.03 6.12
CA HIS A 58 13.80 13.22 7.14
C HIS A 58 13.60 11.78 6.69
N LEU A 59 13.31 11.54 5.41
CA LEU A 59 13.28 10.18 4.83
C LEU A 59 14.68 9.57 4.76
N ASP A 60 15.71 10.39 4.48
CA ASP A 60 17.11 9.95 4.55
C ASP A 60 17.51 9.57 5.98
N ARG A 61 17.07 10.34 6.98
CA ARG A 61 17.24 9.99 8.40
C ARG A 61 16.51 8.69 8.74
N LEU A 62 15.26 8.52 8.28
CA LEU A 62 14.50 7.28 8.47
C LEU A 62 15.25 6.07 7.91
N ALA A 63 15.84 6.20 6.71
CA ALA A 63 16.65 5.17 6.07
C ALA A 63 17.97 4.92 6.82
N ALA A 64 18.63 5.97 7.28
CA ALA A 64 19.89 5.87 8.04
C ALA A 64 19.69 5.23 9.43
N GLU A 65 18.54 5.43 10.06
CA GLU A 65 18.16 4.82 11.34
C GLU A 65 17.49 3.44 11.18
N GLY A 66 17.24 2.98 9.95
CA GLY A 66 16.53 1.76 9.63
C GLY A 66 17.17 0.96 8.49
N MET A 67 16.33 0.33 7.69
CA MET A 67 16.68 -0.44 6.50
C MET A 67 15.92 0.10 5.30
N ARG A 68 16.59 0.27 4.15
CA ARG A 68 15.93 0.50 2.86
C ARG A 68 16.00 -0.74 2.00
N PHE A 69 14.87 -1.12 1.40
CA PHE A 69 14.81 -2.17 0.41
C PHE A 69 14.99 -1.55 -0.98
N THR A 70 15.87 -2.13 -1.79
CA THR A 70 16.10 -1.66 -3.17
C THR A 70 15.19 -2.34 -4.20
N ASP A 71 14.44 -3.35 -3.77
CA ASP A 71 13.53 -4.13 -4.61
C ASP A 71 12.15 -4.28 -3.93
N GLY A 72 11.58 -3.13 -3.52
CA GLY A 72 10.27 -3.02 -2.89
C GLY A 72 9.18 -2.63 -3.89
N HIS A 73 8.06 -3.36 -3.87
CA HIS A 73 7.01 -3.23 -4.89
C HIS A 73 5.63 -3.01 -4.32
N THR A 74 4.80 -2.31 -5.10
CA THR A 74 3.34 -2.42 -5.04
C THR A 74 2.88 -3.54 -5.97
N THR A 75 1.62 -3.95 -5.85
CA THR A 75 1.01 -4.96 -6.74
C THR A 75 0.35 -4.35 -7.97
N SER A 76 0.37 -3.04 -8.09
CA SER A 76 -0.21 -2.33 -9.24
C SER A 76 0.45 -0.96 -9.43
N GLY A 77 0.42 -0.47 -10.66
CA GLY A 77 0.83 0.90 -10.99
C GLY A 77 -0.16 1.99 -10.59
N VAL A 78 -1.24 1.68 -9.84
CA VAL A 78 -2.26 2.66 -9.41
C VAL A 78 -2.81 2.37 -8.02
N CYS A 79 -3.41 3.41 -7.41
CA CYS A 79 -3.73 3.52 -5.98
C CYS A 79 -4.69 2.46 -5.42
N THR A 80 -5.95 2.35 -5.87
CA THR A 80 -6.94 1.43 -5.27
C THR A 80 -6.44 -0.02 -5.22
N PRO A 81 -5.93 -0.60 -6.33
CA PRO A 81 -5.40 -1.95 -6.34
C PRO A 81 -4.27 -2.18 -5.33
N SER A 82 -3.31 -1.26 -5.25
CA SER A 82 -2.17 -1.34 -4.32
C SER A 82 -2.62 -1.29 -2.87
N ARG A 83 -3.52 -0.35 -2.54
CA ARG A 83 -4.09 -0.19 -1.19
C ARG A 83 -4.90 -1.43 -0.75
N TYR A 84 -5.65 -2.05 -1.68
CA TYR A 84 -6.34 -3.30 -1.41
C TYR A 84 -5.36 -4.42 -1.01
N SER A 85 -4.33 -4.63 -1.84
CA SER A 85 -3.36 -5.69 -1.62
C SER A 85 -2.55 -5.47 -0.34
N LEU A 86 -2.17 -4.21 -0.05
CA LEU A 86 -1.49 -3.82 1.18
C LEU A 86 -2.28 -4.22 2.43
N LEU A 87 -3.58 -3.90 2.46
CA LEU A 87 -4.41 -4.14 3.64
C LEU A 87 -4.86 -5.59 3.79
N THR A 88 -4.95 -6.37 2.71
CA THR A 88 -5.55 -7.71 2.75
C THR A 88 -4.56 -8.85 2.60
N GLY A 89 -3.32 -8.58 2.14
CA GLY A 89 -2.38 -9.63 1.76
C GLY A 89 -2.85 -10.47 0.57
N ARG A 90 -3.72 -9.91 -0.28
CA ARG A 90 -4.36 -10.57 -1.42
C ARG A 90 -4.26 -9.70 -2.66
N TYR A 91 -3.96 -10.27 -3.81
CA TYR A 91 -3.96 -9.51 -5.07
C TYR A 91 -5.37 -9.00 -5.40
N HIS A 92 -5.47 -7.70 -5.77
CA HIS A 92 -6.73 -7.04 -6.12
C HIS A 92 -7.43 -7.65 -7.35
N TRP A 93 -6.67 -8.16 -8.33
CA TRP A 93 -7.22 -8.78 -9.54
C TRP A 93 -8.01 -10.08 -9.29
N ARG A 94 -7.95 -10.61 -8.07
CA ARG A 94 -8.85 -11.68 -7.61
C ARG A 94 -10.27 -11.20 -7.32
N THR A 95 -10.47 -9.85 -7.25
CA THR A 95 -11.75 -9.19 -6.98
C THR A 95 -12.39 -8.67 -8.26
N ARG A 96 -13.55 -8.01 -8.12
CA ARG A 96 -14.24 -7.32 -9.23
C ARG A 96 -13.40 -6.21 -9.89
N LEU A 97 -12.36 -5.68 -9.22
CA LEU A 97 -11.53 -4.60 -9.73
C LEU A 97 -10.37 -5.16 -10.57
N GLN A 98 -10.63 -5.42 -11.83
CA GLN A 98 -9.63 -5.97 -12.77
C GLN A 98 -8.98 -4.92 -13.67
N SER A 99 -9.32 -3.66 -13.52
CA SER A 99 -8.69 -2.51 -14.16
C SER A 99 -9.16 -1.22 -13.51
N GLY A 100 -8.41 -0.13 -13.70
CA GLY A 100 -8.77 1.18 -13.18
C GLY A 100 -8.66 1.31 -11.66
N VAL A 101 -9.37 2.27 -11.12
CA VAL A 101 -9.48 2.61 -9.69
C VAL A 101 -10.93 2.91 -9.34
N LEU A 102 -11.25 2.92 -8.06
CA LEU A 102 -12.57 3.32 -7.57
C LEU A 102 -12.73 4.85 -7.58
N GLY A 103 -13.98 5.32 -7.62
CA GLY A 103 -14.32 6.72 -7.40
C GLY A 103 -14.65 7.02 -5.93
N GLY A 104 -15.03 8.29 -5.67
CA GLY A 104 -15.33 8.75 -4.31
C GLY A 104 -16.62 8.20 -3.72
N TYR A 105 -17.52 7.71 -4.57
CA TYR A 105 -18.82 7.12 -4.19
C TYR A 105 -18.92 5.64 -4.58
N SER A 106 -17.84 5.02 -4.98
CA SER A 106 -17.83 3.59 -5.32
C SER A 106 -18.16 2.72 -4.10
N PRO A 107 -18.91 1.64 -4.29
CA PRO A 107 -19.17 0.68 -3.24
C PRO A 107 -17.88 -0.01 -2.78
N PRO A 108 -17.85 -0.57 -1.54
CA PRO A 108 -16.66 -1.18 -0.95
C PRO A 108 -16.09 -2.30 -1.81
N LEU A 109 -14.76 -2.34 -1.91
CA LEU A 109 -14.01 -3.40 -2.60
C LEU A 109 -13.65 -4.55 -1.65
N ILE A 110 -13.39 -4.25 -0.40
CA ILE A 110 -13.08 -5.26 0.61
C ILE A 110 -14.36 -5.94 1.04
N ALA A 111 -14.44 -7.26 0.89
CA ALA A 111 -15.58 -8.04 1.37
C ALA A 111 -15.68 -7.96 2.91
N LYS A 112 -16.90 -8.05 3.45
CA LYS A 112 -17.15 -7.86 4.90
C LYS A 112 -16.41 -8.85 5.79
N ASP A 113 -16.23 -10.06 5.32
CA ASP A 113 -15.54 -11.15 6.02
C ASP A 113 -14.03 -11.20 5.74
N ARG A 114 -13.53 -10.33 4.85
CA ARG A 114 -12.11 -10.29 4.49
C ARG A 114 -11.29 -9.69 5.63
N LEU A 115 -10.41 -10.52 6.22
CA LEU A 115 -9.46 -10.05 7.22
C LEU A 115 -8.48 -9.06 6.60
N THR A 116 -8.32 -7.91 7.26
CA THR A 116 -7.31 -6.90 6.92
C THR A 116 -6.18 -6.92 7.93
N VAL A 117 -5.07 -6.26 7.60
CA VAL A 117 -3.97 -5.99 8.53
C VAL A 117 -4.48 -5.32 9.82
N ALA A 118 -5.38 -4.33 9.68
CA ALA A 118 -5.97 -3.66 10.84
C ALA A 118 -6.84 -4.60 11.67
N GLY A 119 -7.71 -5.39 11.02
CA GLY A 119 -8.55 -6.38 11.69
C GLY A 119 -7.72 -7.45 12.42
N PHE A 120 -6.64 -7.92 11.80
CA PHE A 120 -5.71 -8.86 12.42
C PHE A 120 -5.05 -8.26 13.67
N LEU A 121 -4.47 -7.06 13.54
CA LEU A 121 -3.80 -6.40 14.66
C LEU A 121 -4.78 -6.04 15.81
N LYS A 122 -6.00 -5.62 15.47
CA LYS A 122 -7.08 -5.40 16.47
C LYS A 122 -7.40 -6.67 17.25
N GLN A 123 -7.49 -7.83 16.59
CA GLN A 123 -7.67 -9.13 17.24
C GLN A 123 -6.51 -9.48 18.19
N GLN A 124 -5.32 -8.91 17.94
CA GLN A 124 -4.16 -9.06 18.81
C GLN A 124 -4.06 -7.96 19.90
N GLY A 125 -5.11 -7.16 20.11
CA GLY A 125 -5.19 -6.16 21.18
C GLY A 125 -4.60 -4.79 20.84
N TYR A 126 -4.27 -4.52 19.58
CA TYR A 126 -3.83 -3.18 19.15
C TYR A 126 -4.99 -2.19 19.15
N GLY A 127 -4.72 -0.94 19.53
CA GLY A 127 -5.53 0.20 19.11
C GLY A 127 -5.26 0.49 17.64
N THR A 128 -6.28 0.67 16.80
CA THR A 128 -6.11 0.76 15.36
C THR A 128 -6.70 2.05 14.79
N ALA A 129 -5.95 2.78 13.97
CA ALA A 129 -6.42 4.03 13.37
C ALA A 129 -6.00 4.17 11.90
N CYS A 130 -6.87 4.80 11.11
CA CYS A 130 -6.58 5.17 9.72
C CYS A 130 -6.74 6.68 9.58
N PHE A 131 -5.68 7.36 9.16
CA PHE A 131 -5.69 8.80 8.90
C PHE A 131 -5.27 9.08 7.47
N GLY A 132 -6.23 9.37 6.58
CA GLY A 132 -5.88 9.66 5.20
C GLY A 132 -6.89 9.29 4.14
N LYS A 133 -6.38 9.09 2.92
CA LYS A 133 -7.11 8.66 1.74
C LYS A 133 -7.45 7.17 1.83
N TRP A 134 -8.74 6.85 1.95
CA TRP A 134 -9.19 5.45 1.98
C TRP A 134 -9.09 4.77 0.62
N HIS A 135 -9.82 5.24 -0.35
CA HIS A 135 -9.84 4.84 -1.76
C HIS A 135 -10.11 3.33 -2.00
N LEU A 136 -10.88 2.71 -1.12
CA LEU A 136 -11.29 1.29 -1.22
C LEU A 136 -12.81 1.13 -1.27
N GLY A 137 -13.51 2.26 -1.51
CA GLY A 137 -14.96 2.32 -1.51
C GLY A 137 -15.57 2.30 -0.11
N MET A 138 -16.78 2.81 0.00
CA MET A 138 -17.60 2.79 1.21
C MET A 138 -19.06 3.03 0.84
N SER A 139 -19.99 2.61 1.70
CA SER A 139 -21.42 2.68 1.41
C SER A 139 -22.01 4.02 1.86
N PHE A 140 -22.21 4.95 0.95
CA PHE A 140 -22.98 6.18 1.16
C PHE A 140 -24.47 5.92 0.90
N ALA A 141 -25.34 6.20 1.87
CA ALA A 141 -26.79 6.09 1.71
C ALA A 141 -27.33 7.16 0.75
N LEU A 142 -28.28 6.80 -0.11
CA LEU A 142 -29.00 7.74 -0.96
C LEU A 142 -30.26 8.30 -0.28
N LYS A 143 -30.68 9.51 -0.60
CA LYS A 143 -31.89 10.17 -0.09
C LYS A 143 -33.16 9.38 -0.43
N ALA A 144 -33.20 8.76 -1.60
CA ALA A 144 -34.32 7.96 -2.09
C ALA A 144 -34.23 6.47 -1.66
N GLY A 145 -33.28 6.12 -0.78
CA GLY A 145 -32.96 4.73 -0.42
C GLY A 145 -31.93 4.08 -1.33
N GLY A 146 -31.29 3.02 -0.85
CA GLY A 146 -30.17 2.36 -1.52
C GLY A 146 -28.82 2.98 -1.21
N VAL A 147 -27.79 2.58 -1.95
CA VAL A 147 -26.40 2.94 -1.78
C VAL A 147 -25.85 3.60 -3.05
N ALA A 148 -25.01 4.61 -2.87
CA ALA A 148 -24.35 5.30 -3.97
C ALA A 148 -23.39 4.36 -4.72
N ASP A 149 -23.36 4.48 -6.04
CA ASP A 149 -22.40 3.80 -6.92
C ASP A 149 -22.10 4.69 -8.13
N ASP A 150 -20.89 5.19 -8.19
CA ASP A 150 -20.40 6.01 -9.31
C ASP A 150 -19.82 5.17 -10.46
N LYS A 151 -19.88 3.82 -10.36
CA LYS A 151 -19.32 2.87 -11.34
C LYS A 151 -17.82 3.07 -11.62
N GLY A 152 -17.10 3.73 -10.71
CA GLY A 152 -15.71 4.15 -10.95
C GLY A 152 -15.58 5.26 -12.02
N VAL A 153 -16.67 5.92 -12.38
CA VAL A 153 -16.65 7.04 -13.33
C VAL A 153 -16.48 8.34 -12.58
N PHE A 154 -15.46 9.09 -12.91
CA PHE A 154 -15.05 10.30 -12.19
C PHE A 154 -15.71 11.58 -12.71
N ASP A 155 -16.12 11.59 -13.98
CA ASP A 155 -16.68 12.76 -14.66
C ASP A 155 -18.19 12.61 -14.88
N GLY A 156 -18.93 13.67 -14.62
CA GLY A 156 -20.37 13.74 -14.85
C GLY A 156 -21.24 12.87 -13.93
N PRO A 157 -21.31 11.54 -14.08
CA PRO A 157 -22.16 10.70 -13.23
C PRO A 157 -21.81 10.75 -11.75
N GLY A 158 -20.53 10.83 -11.38
CA GLY A 158 -20.08 10.94 -9.99
C GLY A 158 -20.59 12.19 -9.29
N ALA A 159 -20.61 13.33 -9.96
CA ALA A 159 -21.19 14.56 -9.43
C ALA A 159 -22.70 14.44 -9.19
N LYS A 160 -23.45 13.78 -10.10
CA LYS A 160 -24.89 13.53 -9.96
C LYS A 160 -25.18 12.56 -8.82
N VAL A 161 -24.41 11.48 -8.70
CA VAL A 161 -24.52 10.54 -7.59
C VAL A 161 -24.32 11.27 -6.27
N GLY A 162 -23.30 12.11 -6.17
CA GLY A 162 -23.01 12.87 -4.96
C GLY A 162 -24.16 13.80 -4.52
N GLN A 163 -24.91 14.40 -5.45
CA GLN A 163 -26.10 15.21 -5.13
C GLN A 163 -27.24 14.39 -4.51
N ALA A 164 -27.34 13.09 -4.86
CA ALA A 164 -28.36 12.19 -4.34
C ALA A 164 -28.00 11.58 -2.99
N VAL A 165 -26.76 11.73 -2.49
CA VAL A 165 -26.30 11.17 -1.23
C VAL A 165 -26.96 11.86 -0.03
N ASN A 166 -27.35 11.06 0.97
CA ASN A 166 -27.77 11.53 2.27
C ASN A 166 -26.56 11.62 3.21
N TYR A 167 -25.87 12.76 3.20
CA TYR A 167 -24.68 13.00 4.02
C TYR A 167 -24.94 13.08 5.55
N ALA A 168 -26.20 13.15 5.96
CA ALA A 168 -26.56 13.07 7.39
C ALA A 168 -26.60 11.63 7.92
N ALA A 169 -26.63 10.63 7.03
CA ALA A 169 -26.62 9.22 7.39
C ALA A 169 -25.20 8.71 7.69
N ASP A 170 -25.13 7.65 8.48
CA ASP A 170 -23.86 6.94 8.73
C ASP A 170 -23.35 6.27 7.45
N ILE A 171 -22.05 6.42 7.22
CA ILE A 171 -21.31 5.71 6.19
C ILE A 171 -21.03 4.29 6.71
N LYS A 172 -21.30 3.28 5.88
CA LYS A 172 -21.11 1.86 6.20
C LYS A 172 -20.03 1.25 5.33
N ASP A 173 -19.58 0.07 5.73
CA ASP A 173 -18.60 -0.73 4.99
C ASP A 173 -17.32 0.07 4.68
N GLY A 174 -16.97 0.99 5.57
CA GLY A 174 -15.78 1.84 5.52
C GLY A 174 -14.65 1.32 6.42
N PRO A 175 -13.65 2.15 6.75
CA PRO A 175 -12.48 1.74 7.55
C PRO A 175 -12.84 1.06 8.88
N LEU A 176 -13.86 1.55 9.60
CA LEU A 176 -14.27 0.98 10.89
C LEU A 176 -14.82 -0.44 10.77
N ASP A 177 -15.41 -0.79 9.60
CA ASP A 177 -15.93 -2.13 9.34
C ASP A 177 -14.83 -3.10 8.92
N HIS A 178 -13.64 -2.57 8.62
CA HIS A 178 -12.46 -3.32 8.20
C HIS A 178 -11.32 -3.29 9.22
N GLY A 179 -11.66 -3.14 10.51
CA GLY A 179 -10.76 -3.37 11.63
C GLY A 179 -10.13 -2.13 12.23
N PHE A 180 -10.44 -0.91 11.78
CA PHE A 180 -10.00 0.31 12.43
C PHE A 180 -10.96 0.74 13.55
N ASP A 181 -10.40 1.23 14.65
CA ASP A 181 -11.18 1.82 15.76
C ASP A 181 -11.54 3.28 15.47
N GLN A 182 -10.66 3.99 14.73
CA GLN A 182 -10.84 5.39 14.37
C GLN A 182 -10.48 5.62 12.89
N PHE A 183 -11.21 6.52 12.26
CA PHE A 183 -10.93 7.02 10.92
C PHE A 183 -11.06 8.54 10.87
N TYR A 184 -10.09 9.20 10.25
CA TYR A 184 -10.20 10.60 9.84
C TYR A 184 -9.53 10.77 8.48
N GLY A 185 -10.29 11.20 7.48
CA GLY A 185 -9.73 11.29 6.12
C GLY A 185 -10.75 11.62 5.05
N ILE A 186 -10.44 11.17 3.85
CA ILE A 186 -11.25 11.36 2.64
C ILE A 186 -11.58 10.03 1.97
N SER A 187 -12.71 9.97 1.26
CA SER A 187 -13.24 8.72 0.70
C SER A 187 -12.36 8.14 -0.41
N ALA A 188 -11.79 8.99 -1.26
CA ALA A 188 -10.95 8.62 -2.41
C ALA A 188 -9.81 9.62 -2.61
N SER A 189 -9.28 9.78 -3.83
CA SER A 189 -8.26 10.79 -4.14
C SER A 189 -8.77 12.20 -3.89
N LEU A 190 -7.85 13.11 -3.53
CA LEU A 190 -8.16 14.50 -3.20
C LEU A 190 -8.80 15.29 -4.37
N ASP A 191 -8.65 14.81 -5.59
CA ASP A 191 -9.28 15.36 -6.80
C ASP A 191 -10.67 14.73 -7.13
N MET A 192 -11.15 13.82 -6.27
CA MET A 192 -12.43 13.11 -6.44
C MET A 192 -13.44 13.52 -5.37
N PRO A 193 -14.67 13.96 -5.75
CA PRO A 193 -15.72 14.25 -4.76
C PRO A 193 -16.20 12.95 -4.07
N PRO A 194 -16.76 13.05 -2.84
CA PRO A 194 -17.09 14.27 -2.10
C PRO A 194 -15.86 14.93 -1.48
N PHE A 195 -15.78 16.25 -1.61
CA PHE A 195 -14.74 17.05 -0.98
C PHE A 195 -15.15 17.41 0.44
N VAL A 196 -14.98 16.47 1.35
CA VAL A 196 -15.38 16.63 2.74
C VAL A 196 -14.56 15.70 3.62
N TRP A 197 -14.24 16.13 4.83
CA TRP A 197 -13.68 15.27 5.83
C TRP A 197 -14.71 14.24 6.33
N ILE A 198 -14.23 13.04 6.52
CA ILE A 198 -14.99 11.97 7.17
C ILE A 198 -14.28 11.65 8.48
N LYS A 199 -15.04 11.70 9.58
CA LYS A 199 -14.61 11.23 10.89
C LYS A 199 -15.44 10.00 11.27
N ASP A 200 -14.76 8.88 11.43
CA ASP A 200 -15.38 7.59 11.73
C ASP A 200 -16.44 7.20 10.67
N ARG A 201 -17.72 7.36 10.98
CA ARG A 201 -18.83 6.99 10.10
C ARG A 201 -19.56 8.19 9.52
N ARG A 202 -19.09 9.43 9.72
CA ARG A 202 -19.83 10.62 9.34
C ARG A 202 -18.95 11.64 8.63
N THR A 203 -19.56 12.38 7.71
CA THR A 203 -18.95 13.61 7.22
C THR A 203 -18.93 14.65 8.33
N THR A 204 -17.85 15.42 8.45
CA THR A 204 -17.71 16.46 9.50
C THR A 204 -18.61 17.66 9.26
N GLU A 205 -19.08 17.83 8.03
CA GLU A 205 -20.04 18.84 7.61
C GLU A 205 -20.88 18.30 6.45
N ILE A 206 -22.06 18.87 6.26
CA ILE A 206 -22.90 18.52 5.11
C ILE A 206 -22.36 19.23 3.86
N PRO A 207 -22.00 18.52 2.78
CA PRO A 207 -21.61 19.13 1.52
C PRO A 207 -22.75 19.98 0.93
N SER A 208 -22.65 21.29 1.11
CA SER A 208 -23.61 22.29 0.63
C SER A 208 -23.02 23.23 -0.44
N ALA A 209 -21.73 23.12 -0.69
CA ALA A 209 -21.01 23.82 -1.74
C ALA A 209 -20.68 22.87 -2.92
N THR A 210 -20.25 23.44 -4.04
CA THR A 210 -19.60 22.73 -5.13
C THR A 210 -18.19 23.30 -5.27
N LYS A 211 -17.18 22.43 -5.26
CA LYS A 211 -15.79 22.81 -5.50
C LYS A 211 -15.22 22.01 -6.66
N THR A 212 -14.12 22.50 -7.22
CA THR A 212 -13.45 21.89 -8.36
C THR A 212 -11.94 21.83 -8.12
N TRP A 213 -11.42 20.60 -8.02
CA TRP A 213 -9.99 20.29 -8.05
C TRP A 213 -9.75 19.20 -9.08
N LEU A 214 -9.56 19.55 -10.36
CA LEU A 214 -9.62 18.69 -11.55
C LEU A 214 -11.04 18.21 -11.84
N ARG A 215 -11.75 17.64 -10.87
CA ARG A 215 -13.15 17.22 -10.97
C ARG A 215 -14.02 18.10 -10.11
N SER A 216 -15.26 18.29 -10.54
CA SER A 216 -16.23 19.12 -9.83
C SER A 216 -17.23 18.24 -9.07
N GLY A 217 -17.62 18.65 -7.87
CA GLY A 217 -18.63 17.91 -7.12
C GLY A 217 -18.96 18.49 -5.75
N PRO A 218 -19.85 17.81 -5.00
CA PRO A 218 -20.27 18.23 -3.67
C PRO A 218 -19.08 18.40 -2.72
N ALA A 219 -19.09 19.51 -1.99
CA ALA A 219 -18.02 19.89 -1.07
C ALA A 219 -18.58 20.47 0.24
N GLY A 220 -17.88 20.17 1.32
CA GLY A 220 -18.05 20.92 2.57
C GLY A 220 -17.67 22.39 2.35
N PRO A 221 -18.44 23.33 2.90
CA PRO A 221 -18.14 24.76 2.72
C PRO A 221 -16.75 25.16 3.20
N LYS A 222 -16.27 24.51 4.28
CA LYS A 222 -14.96 24.79 4.90
C LYS A 222 -13.83 23.85 4.41
N PHE A 223 -14.13 22.85 3.58
CA PHE A 223 -13.12 21.93 3.10
C PHE A 223 -12.21 22.61 2.08
N GLU A 224 -10.90 22.60 2.34
CA GLU A 224 -9.88 23.09 1.42
C GLU A 224 -8.82 22.01 1.19
N ALA A 225 -8.45 21.81 -0.09
CA ALA A 225 -7.49 20.77 -0.45
C ALA A 225 -6.11 20.98 0.18
N ILE A 226 -5.68 22.23 0.36
CA ILE A 226 -4.39 22.58 0.96
C ILE A 226 -4.29 22.18 2.44
N ASP A 227 -5.43 22.08 3.14
CA ASP A 227 -5.48 21.73 4.56
C ASP A 227 -5.43 20.21 4.79
N VAL A 228 -5.60 19.42 3.71
CA VAL A 228 -5.76 17.96 3.88
C VAL A 228 -4.47 17.32 4.37
N GLN A 229 -3.35 17.56 3.71
CA GLN A 229 -2.09 16.93 4.09
C GLN A 229 -1.67 17.27 5.53
N PRO A 230 -1.59 18.54 5.97
CA PRO A 230 -1.25 18.86 7.36
C PRO A 230 -2.28 18.32 8.37
N GLY A 231 -3.58 18.37 8.04
CA GLY A 231 -4.63 17.87 8.92
C GLY A 231 -4.53 16.37 9.21
N LEU A 232 -4.10 15.56 8.24
CA LEU A 232 -3.86 14.12 8.44
C LEU A 232 -2.74 13.86 9.44
N ILE A 233 -1.64 14.59 9.31
CA ILE A 233 -0.48 14.46 10.20
C ILE A 233 -0.83 14.90 11.63
N ASP A 234 -1.57 16.00 11.77
CA ASP A 234 -2.01 16.49 13.07
C ASP A 234 -2.91 15.48 13.78
N GLN A 235 -3.83 14.82 13.05
CA GLN A 235 -4.67 13.76 13.61
C GLN A 235 -3.86 12.53 14.04
N ALA A 236 -2.88 12.11 13.24
CA ALA A 236 -2.00 11.01 13.60
C ALA A 236 -1.18 11.32 14.86
N MET A 237 -0.61 12.51 14.97
CA MET A 237 0.15 12.95 16.16
C MET A 237 -0.74 13.08 17.40
N ALA A 238 -1.96 13.59 17.24
CA ALA A 238 -2.95 13.67 18.32
C ALA A 238 -3.34 12.28 18.84
N TYR A 239 -3.58 11.32 17.93
CA TYR A 239 -3.87 9.94 18.28
C TYR A 239 -2.73 9.29 19.07
N VAL A 240 -1.47 9.40 18.61
CA VAL A 240 -0.30 8.85 19.32
C VAL A 240 -0.21 9.42 20.74
N THR A 241 -0.43 10.74 20.87
CA THR A 241 -0.42 11.41 22.17
C THR A 241 -1.52 10.87 23.09
N ALA A 242 -2.75 10.75 22.60
CA ALA A 242 -3.88 10.24 23.34
C ALA A 242 -3.70 8.78 23.77
N GLN A 243 -3.17 7.92 22.87
CA GLN A 243 -2.89 6.52 23.20
C GLN A 243 -1.84 6.40 24.32
N LYS A 244 -0.76 7.18 24.23
CA LYS A 244 0.28 7.19 25.27
C LYS A 244 -0.23 7.63 26.62
N GLN A 245 -1.19 8.56 26.65
CA GLN A 245 -1.81 9.06 27.88
C GLN A 245 -2.84 8.09 28.46
N ALA A 246 -3.65 7.46 27.60
CA ALA A 246 -4.73 6.57 28.03
C ALA A 246 -4.22 5.21 28.53
N ASP A 247 -3.32 4.58 27.78
CA ASP A 247 -2.71 3.29 28.14
C ASP A 247 -1.30 3.19 27.50
N PRO A 248 -0.26 3.55 28.26
CA PRO A 248 1.12 3.54 27.77
C PRO A 248 1.63 2.16 27.30
N GLN A 249 0.98 1.08 27.74
CA GLN A 249 1.38 -0.29 27.41
C GLN A 249 0.61 -0.88 26.21
N LYS A 250 -0.52 -0.30 25.85
CA LYS A 250 -1.30 -0.78 24.73
C LYS A 250 -0.64 -0.39 23.40
N PRO A 251 -0.21 -1.38 22.59
CA PRO A 251 0.37 -1.07 21.28
C PRO A 251 -0.69 -0.51 20.33
N PHE A 252 -0.25 0.29 19.36
CA PHE A 252 -1.14 0.83 18.35
C PHE A 252 -0.64 0.54 16.92
N PHE A 253 -1.60 0.48 16.01
CA PHE A 253 -1.37 0.45 14.57
C PHE A 253 -1.98 1.70 13.93
N ILE A 254 -1.17 2.43 13.18
CA ILE A 254 -1.62 3.54 12.34
C ILE A 254 -1.37 3.19 10.88
N TYR A 255 -2.42 3.18 10.08
CA TYR A 255 -2.34 3.28 8.63
C TYR A 255 -2.51 4.75 8.27
N LEU A 256 -1.45 5.35 7.70
CA LEU A 256 -1.37 6.77 7.36
C LEU A 256 -1.22 6.94 5.83
N PRO A 257 -2.31 6.68 5.07
CA PRO A 257 -2.30 6.88 3.62
C PRO A 257 -2.46 8.36 3.30
N LEU A 258 -1.35 9.01 2.99
CA LEU A 258 -1.31 10.43 2.65
C LEU A 258 -2.11 10.75 1.39
N ALA A 259 -2.48 12.02 1.21
CA ALA A 259 -3.07 12.54 -0.01
C ALA A 259 -2.01 13.20 -0.93
N ALA A 260 -0.78 13.36 -0.43
CA ALA A 260 0.34 14.01 -1.08
C ALA A 260 1.38 12.97 -1.57
N PRO A 261 2.09 13.29 -2.66
CA PRO A 261 2.04 14.48 -3.52
C PRO A 261 1.07 14.38 -4.73
N HIS A 262 -0.01 13.58 -4.63
CA HIS A 262 -1.06 13.43 -5.66
C HIS A 262 -1.76 14.76 -5.99
N THR A 263 -2.43 14.82 -7.13
CA THR A 263 -3.29 15.93 -7.54
C THR A 263 -4.53 16.07 -6.63
N PRO A 264 -5.01 17.31 -6.39
CA PRO A 264 -4.39 18.58 -6.79
C PRO A 264 -3.07 18.79 -6.05
N ILE A 265 -2.04 19.22 -6.78
CA ILE A 265 -0.71 19.48 -6.21
C ILE A 265 -0.75 20.83 -5.49
N VAL A 266 -0.96 20.78 -4.17
CA VAL A 266 -1.23 21.97 -3.33
C VAL A 266 -0.37 21.98 -2.08
N PRO A 267 0.97 22.10 -2.24
CA PRO A 267 1.84 22.28 -1.08
C PRO A 267 1.41 23.52 -0.28
N THR A 268 1.55 23.48 1.04
CA THR A 268 1.26 24.63 1.89
C THR A 268 2.19 25.81 1.55
N ASN A 269 1.81 27.01 1.96
CA ASN A 269 2.57 28.23 1.63
C ASN A 269 4.03 28.17 2.11
N GLU A 270 4.30 27.43 3.16
CA GLU A 270 5.65 27.18 3.68
C GLU A 270 6.55 26.45 2.66
N PHE A 271 5.97 25.55 1.88
CA PHE A 271 6.73 24.71 0.93
C PHE A 271 6.71 25.25 -0.50
N LYS A 272 5.81 26.15 -0.86
CA LYS A 272 5.75 26.73 -2.21
C LYS A 272 7.08 27.35 -2.62
N GLY A 273 7.64 26.89 -3.75
CA GLY A 273 8.92 27.35 -4.29
C GLY A 273 10.15 26.80 -3.57
N SER A 274 9.97 26.02 -2.52
CA SER A 274 11.07 25.57 -1.67
C SER A 274 12.04 24.59 -2.34
N SER A 275 11.57 23.84 -3.36
CA SER A 275 12.42 22.89 -4.12
C SER A 275 13.26 23.57 -5.21
N GLY A 276 12.85 24.74 -5.69
CA GLY A 276 13.43 25.36 -6.89
C GLY A 276 13.12 24.59 -8.19
N LEU A 277 12.30 23.55 -8.14
CA LEU A 277 11.95 22.73 -9.31
C LEU A 277 10.54 23.02 -9.82
N ASN A 278 9.54 22.50 -9.16
CA ASN A 278 8.13 22.71 -9.49
C ASN A 278 7.22 22.40 -8.28
N PRO A 279 5.91 22.68 -8.34
CA PRO A 279 4.99 22.46 -7.21
C PRO A 279 4.93 21.00 -6.72
N TYR A 280 5.13 20.01 -7.59
CA TYR A 280 5.18 18.61 -7.17
C TYR A 280 6.39 18.33 -6.26
N ALA A 281 7.56 18.81 -6.65
CA ALA A 281 8.77 18.68 -5.84
C ALA A 281 8.66 19.41 -4.49
N ASP A 282 7.97 20.55 -4.45
CA ASP A 282 7.62 21.26 -3.22
C ASP A 282 6.73 20.40 -2.31
N PHE A 283 5.77 19.69 -2.91
CA PHE A 283 4.84 18.82 -2.18
C PHE A 283 5.54 17.55 -1.65
N VAL A 284 6.49 16.99 -2.40
CA VAL A 284 7.38 15.91 -1.90
C VAL A 284 8.17 16.38 -0.68
N ARG A 285 8.70 17.61 -0.69
CA ARG A 285 9.40 18.19 0.47
C ARG A 285 8.49 18.35 1.68
N GLN A 286 7.22 18.69 1.46
CA GLN A 286 6.23 18.72 2.54
C GLN A 286 5.99 17.33 3.12
N VAL A 287 5.85 16.30 2.28
CA VAL A 287 5.74 14.89 2.75
C VAL A 287 6.94 14.51 3.63
N ASP A 288 8.14 14.85 3.19
CA ASP A 288 9.38 14.61 3.97
C ASP A 288 9.33 15.28 5.34
N ALA A 289 8.98 16.58 5.37
CA ALA A 289 8.87 17.35 6.62
C ALA A 289 7.78 16.78 7.55
N ASP A 290 6.65 16.33 7.01
CA ASP A 290 5.55 15.72 7.76
C ASP A 290 5.99 14.40 8.41
N VAL A 291 6.76 13.57 7.71
CA VAL A 291 7.39 12.37 8.30
C VAL A 291 8.32 12.76 9.44
N GLY A 292 9.11 13.82 9.26
CA GLY A 292 9.98 14.38 10.30
C GLY A 292 9.21 14.82 11.54
N ARG A 293 8.07 15.50 11.37
CA ARG A 293 7.19 15.93 12.48
C ARG A 293 6.67 14.72 13.27
N LEU A 294 6.22 13.69 12.58
CA LEU A 294 5.74 12.46 13.23
C LEU A 294 6.86 11.74 13.99
N MET A 295 8.06 11.62 13.38
CA MET A 295 9.23 11.03 14.05
C MET A 295 9.60 11.79 15.32
N ALA A 296 9.64 13.12 15.25
CA ALA A 296 9.94 13.99 16.41
C ALA A 296 8.88 13.83 17.52
N LYS A 297 7.59 13.68 17.15
CA LYS A 297 6.52 13.43 18.12
C LYS A 297 6.71 12.10 18.84
N LEU A 298 7.07 11.03 18.13
CA LEU A 298 7.36 9.72 18.74
C LEU A 298 8.57 9.78 19.68
N GLU A 299 9.61 10.53 19.34
CA GLU A 299 10.78 10.77 20.20
C GLU A 299 10.40 11.52 21.46
N GLN A 300 9.64 12.61 21.33
CA GLN A 300 9.13 13.41 22.46
C GLN A 300 8.34 12.57 23.47
N LEU A 301 7.58 11.57 22.98
CA LEU A 301 6.75 10.69 23.80
C LEU A 301 7.50 9.44 24.32
N GLY A 302 8.79 9.29 24.00
CA GLY A 302 9.59 8.12 24.40
C GLY A 302 9.17 6.81 23.69
N LEU A 303 8.56 6.91 22.49
CA LEU A 303 8.06 5.77 21.72
C LEU A 303 9.01 5.33 20.60
N ARG A 304 10.14 6.03 20.41
CA ARG A 304 11.07 5.82 19.30
C ARG A 304 11.55 4.37 19.17
N GLU A 305 12.02 3.79 20.27
CA GLU A 305 12.71 2.50 20.25
C GLU A 305 11.76 1.34 19.88
N ASN A 306 10.54 1.35 20.41
CA ASN A 306 9.56 0.28 20.19
C ASN A 306 8.45 0.67 19.20
N THR A 307 8.81 1.46 18.17
CA THR A 307 7.90 1.77 17.05
C THR A 307 8.52 1.35 15.73
N LEU A 308 7.84 0.42 15.05
CA LEU A 308 8.12 0.00 13.68
C LEU A 308 7.43 0.99 12.73
N ILE A 309 8.21 1.76 11.98
CA ILE A 309 7.73 2.70 10.97
C ILE A 309 8.07 2.13 9.59
N VAL A 310 7.08 2.04 8.72
CA VAL A 310 7.27 1.79 7.29
C VAL A 310 6.91 3.04 6.52
N PHE A 311 7.79 3.51 5.64
CA PHE A 311 7.49 4.52 4.62
C PHE A 311 7.55 3.88 3.25
N THR A 312 6.49 4.07 2.45
CA THR A 312 6.39 3.58 1.08
C THR A 312 5.42 4.46 0.27
N ALA A 313 5.21 4.17 -1.04
CA ALA A 313 4.24 4.85 -1.89
C ALA A 313 3.30 3.84 -2.54
N ASP A 314 2.08 4.26 -2.92
CA ASP A 314 1.07 3.36 -3.48
C ASP A 314 1.29 3.01 -4.96
N ASN A 315 2.04 3.82 -5.67
CA ASN A 315 2.54 3.60 -7.04
C ASN A 315 3.65 4.62 -7.35
N GLY A 316 4.25 4.51 -8.53
CA GLY A 316 5.25 5.44 -9.01
C GLY A 316 4.71 6.85 -9.28
N CYS A 317 5.62 7.78 -9.60
CA CYS A 317 5.31 9.19 -9.90
C CYS A 317 4.27 9.33 -11.02
N SER A 318 3.35 10.27 -10.87
CA SER A 318 2.33 10.57 -11.87
C SER A 318 2.85 11.53 -12.95
N PRO A 319 2.40 11.43 -14.21
CA PRO A 319 2.63 12.46 -15.23
C PRO A 319 2.17 13.86 -14.81
N ALA A 320 1.21 13.97 -13.90
CA ALA A 320 0.77 15.24 -13.34
C ALA A 320 1.88 16.00 -12.60
N ALA A 321 2.95 15.31 -12.17
CA ALA A 321 4.16 15.90 -11.64
C ALA A 321 4.97 16.68 -12.68
N LYS A 322 4.58 16.64 -13.98
CA LYS A 322 5.33 17.21 -15.11
C LYS A 322 6.73 16.60 -15.18
N ILE A 323 6.78 15.28 -15.36
CA ILE A 323 8.01 14.47 -15.33
C ILE A 323 9.09 15.06 -16.26
N GLU A 324 8.72 15.46 -17.47
CA GLU A 324 9.64 16.06 -18.45
C GLU A 324 10.28 17.35 -17.93
N GLU A 325 9.51 18.19 -17.21
CA GLU A 325 10.05 19.41 -16.57
C GLU A 325 11.08 19.07 -15.48
N LEU A 326 10.82 18.05 -14.68
CA LEU A 326 11.76 17.58 -13.66
C LEU A 326 13.03 17.00 -14.29
N GLN A 327 12.89 16.20 -15.34
CA GLN A 327 14.00 15.62 -16.09
C GLN A 327 14.87 16.67 -16.75
N ALA A 328 14.26 17.71 -17.33
CA ALA A 328 15.00 18.85 -17.91
C ALA A 328 15.86 19.59 -16.85
N LYS A 329 15.46 19.52 -15.56
CA LYS A 329 16.21 20.06 -14.43
C LYS A 329 17.14 19.02 -13.78
N GLY A 330 17.29 17.84 -14.36
CA GLY A 330 18.19 16.76 -13.92
C GLY A 330 17.65 15.94 -12.75
N HIS A 331 16.32 15.89 -12.57
CA HIS A 331 15.67 15.04 -11.59
C HIS A 331 14.87 13.92 -12.28
N GLU A 332 15.14 12.67 -11.89
CA GLU A 332 14.49 11.46 -12.44
C GLU A 332 13.56 10.84 -11.39
N PRO A 333 12.23 11.12 -11.44
CA PRO A 333 11.28 10.62 -10.41
C PRO A 333 11.22 9.09 -10.33
N SER A 334 11.40 8.39 -11.45
CA SER A 334 11.46 6.92 -11.50
C SER A 334 12.88 6.37 -11.37
N TYR A 335 13.90 7.23 -11.11
CA TYR A 335 15.32 6.86 -11.04
C TYR A 335 15.80 6.18 -12.32
N LEU A 336 16.23 4.91 -12.27
CA LEU A 336 16.73 4.13 -13.42
C LEU A 336 15.63 3.33 -14.13
N TYR A 337 14.41 3.35 -13.59
CA TYR A 337 13.33 2.48 -14.00
C TYR A 337 12.47 3.11 -15.09
N ARG A 338 12.06 2.29 -16.05
CA ARG A 338 11.16 2.70 -17.13
C ARG A 338 9.75 2.93 -16.62
N GLY A 339 9.06 3.89 -17.24
CA GLY A 339 7.65 4.16 -16.97
C GLY A 339 7.40 4.97 -15.69
N HIS A 340 6.14 5.04 -15.35
CA HIS A 340 5.62 5.85 -14.24
C HIS A 340 4.26 5.29 -13.81
N LYS A 341 3.52 5.99 -12.91
CA LYS A 341 2.14 5.65 -12.53
C LYS A 341 1.34 5.09 -13.72
N ALA A 342 0.52 4.08 -13.46
CA ALA A 342 -0.34 3.36 -14.38
C ALA A 342 0.34 2.27 -15.20
N ASP A 343 1.65 2.31 -15.40
CA ASP A 343 2.38 1.40 -16.27
C ASP A 343 2.66 0.04 -15.64
N ILE A 344 2.89 -0.95 -16.52
CA ILE A 344 3.37 -2.27 -16.13
C ILE A 344 4.88 -2.30 -15.88
N PHE A 345 5.62 -1.28 -16.32
CA PHE A 345 7.05 -1.15 -16.14
C PHE A 345 7.43 -0.86 -14.69
N GLU A 346 8.69 -1.12 -14.33
CA GLU A 346 9.19 -0.99 -12.96
C GLU A 346 8.89 0.40 -12.34
N GLY A 347 9.02 1.49 -13.11
CA GLY A 347 8.70 2.85 -12.63
C GLY A 347 7.24 3.06 -12.23
N GLY A 348 6.32 2.14 -12.61
CA GLY A 348 4.91 2.20 -12.20
C GLY A 348 4.66 1.61 -10.82
N HIS A 349 5.45 0.63 -10.39
CA HIS A 349 5.16 -0.15 -9.18
C HIS A 349 6.36 -0.44 -8.25
N ARG A 350 7.58 -0.10 -8.65
CA ARG A 350 8.76 -0.13 -7.80
C ARG A 350 8.86 1.20 -7.06
N VAL A 351 8.73 1.15 -5.74
CA VAL A 351 8.49 2.33 -4.88
C VAL A 351 9.50 2.40 -3.74
N PRO A 352 9.67 3.56 -3.09
CA PRO A 352 10.45 3.63 -1.86
C PRO A 352 9.89 2.66 -0.83
N PHE A 353 10.77 1.93 -0.13
CA PHE A 353 10.37 1.00 0.92
C PHE A 353 11.42 1.05 2.04
N ILE A 354 11.13 1.85 3.06
CA ILE A 354 12.03 2.09 4.19
C ILE A 354 11.36 1.57 5.45
N VAL A 355 12.07 0.78 6.25
CA VAL A 355 11.58 0.25 7.53
C VAL A 355 12.54 0.66 8.63
N ARG A 356 12.03 1.38 9.63
CA ARG A 356 12.76 1.75 10.83
C ARG A 356 12.13 1.08 12.05
N TRP A 357 12.92 0.29 12.75
CA TRP A 357 12.55 -0.32 14.05
C TRP A 357 13.81 -0.45 14.90
N PRO A 358 14.17 0.60 15.67
CA PRO A 358 15.47 0.67 16.36
C PRO A 358 15.76 -0.52 17.27
N ALA A 359 14.73 -1.07 17.92
CA ALA A 359 14.88 -2.24 18.80
C ALA A 359 15.34 -3.52 18.08
N LYS A 360 15.17 -3.62 16.75
CA LYS A 360 15.37 -4.90 16.01
C LYS A 360 16.12 -4.74 14.69
N VAL A 361 15.97 -3.64 13.98
CA VAL A 361 16.51 -3.44 12.64
C VAL A 361 17.87 -2.73 12.73
N LYS A 362 18.88 -3.30 12.07
CA LYS A 362 20.22 -2.68 12.02
C LYS A 362 20.18 -1.35 11.28
N PRO A 363 20.60 -0.26 11.90
CA PRO A 363 20.63 1.06 11.28
C PRO A 363 21.48 1.10 10.00
N GLY A 364 21.05 1.87 9.00
CA GLY A 364 21.76 2.11 7.75
C GLY A 364 21.88 0.88 6.84
N SER A 365 21.13 -0.19 7.11
CA SER A 365 21.17 -1.38 6.29
C SER A 365 20.43 -1.22 4.96
N VAL A 366 20.93 -1.92 3.94
CA VAL A 366 20.35 -1.95 2.59
C VAL A 366 20.07 -3.41 2.24
N ASN A 367 18.85 -3.69 1.79
CA ASN A 367 18.44 -5.05 1.48
C ASN A 367 17.93 -5.14 0.03
N PRO A 368 18.49 -6.00 -0.84
CA PRO A 368 18.09 -6.17 -2.22
C PRO A 368 17.01 -7.23 -2.44
N GLN A 369 16.47 -7.82 -1.38
CA GLN A 369 15.47 -8.88 -1.52
C GLN A 369 14.17 -8.34 -2.09
N LEU A 370 13.53 -9.14 -2.94
CA LEU A 370 12.22 -8.85 -3.52
C LEU A 370 11.15 -8.94 -2.44
N ILE A 371 10.49 -7.82 -2.17
CA ILE A 371 9.37 -7.71 -1.24
C ILE A 371 8.22 -6.91 -1.85
N GLY A 372 7.03 -7.06 -1.29
CA GLY A 372 5.86 -6.28 -1.69
C GLY A 372 5.06 -5.73 -0.52
N GLN A 373 4.30 -4.67 -0.76
CA GLN A 373 3.35 -4.16 0.25
C GLN A 373 2.28 -5.20 0.62
N ILE A 374 2.00 -6.13 -0.26
CA ILE A 374 1.12 -7.28 -0.02
C ILE A 374 1.61 -8.17 1.15
N ASP A 375 2.86 -8.00 1.56
CA ASP A 375 3.53 -8.83 2.55
C ASP A 375 3.33 -8.36 4.01
N PHE A 376 2.63 -7.27 4.25
CA PHE A 376 2.45 -6.73 5.60
C PHE A 376 1.69 -7.68 6.52
N LEU A 377 0.63 -8.35 6.05
CA LEU A 377 -0.15 -9.23 6.91
C LEU A 377 0.70 -10.38 7.47
N ALA A 378 1.44 -11.09 6.62
CA ALA A 378 2.34 -12.16 7.05
C ALA A 378 3.49 -11.63 7.91
N THR A 379 4.05 -10.45 7.57
CA THR A 379 5.14 -9.84 8.33
C THR A 379 4.70 -9.46 9.74
N PHE A 380 3.57 -8.79 9.90
CA PHE A 380 3.10 -8.39 11.23
C PHE A 380 2.62 -9.61 12.05
N ALA A 381 2.10 -10.64 11.39
CA ALA A 381 1.80 -11.90 12.05
C ALA A 381 3.07 -12.55 12.63
N GLU A 382 4.14 -12.60 11.84
CA GLU A 382 5.43 -13.15 12.31
C GLU A 382 6.09 -12.26 13.37
N VAL A 383 5.99 -10.92 13.28
CA VAL A 383 6.44 -9.98 14.33
C VAL A 383 5.80 -10.29 15.68
N LEU A 384 4.53 -10.70 15.66
CA LEU A 384 3.78 -11.05 16.88
C LEU A 384 3.90 -12.53 17.28
N GLY A 385 4.57 -13.37 16.47
CA GLY A 385 4.64 -14.80 16.70
C GLY A 385 3.29 -15.51 16.57
N VAL A 386 2.35 -14.95 15.80
CA VAL A 386 0.98 -15.47 15.62
C VAL A 386 0.80 -15.90 14.17
N PRO A 387 0.27 -17.09 13.90
CA PRO A 387 0.05 -17.53 12.51
C PRO A 387 -1.04 -16.69 11.83
N VAL A 388 -0.87 -16.46 10.53
CA VAL A 388 -1.93 -15.89 9.71
C VAL A 388 -3.10 -16.88 9.65
N PRO A 389 -4.35 -16.45 9.93
CA PRO A 389 -5.51 -17.34 9.86
C PRO A 389 -5.69 -17.99 8.47
N ALA A 390 -6.16 -19.22 8.44
CA ALA A 390 -6.47 -19.91 7.19
C ALA A 390 -7.48 -19.09 6.37
N GLY A 391 -7.23 -18.95 5.07
CA GLY A 391 -8.08 -18.15 4.17
C GLY A 391 -7.81 -16.65 4.17
N ALA A 392 -6.79 -16.19 4.90
CA ALA A 392 -6.35 -14.78 4.86
C ALA A 392 -4.90 -14.68 4.37
N GLY A 393 -4.55 -13.53 3.77
CA GLY A 393 -3.18 -13.25 3.36
C GLY A 393 -2.61 -14.27 2.36
N GLU A 394 -3.46 -14.79 1.48
CA GLU A 394 -3.15 -15.88 0.56
C GLU A 394 -2.02 -15.59 -0.44
N ASP A 395 -1.62 -14.32 -0.53
CA ASP A 395 -0.52 -13.86 -1.39
C ASP A 395 0.60 -13.18 -0.59
N SER A 396 0.51 -13.18 0.74
CA SER A 396 1.42 -12.48 1.66
C SER A 396 2.56 -13.37 2.13
N VAL A 397 3.79 -12.89 2.01
CA VAL A 397 5.02 -13.56 2.47
C VAL A 397 5.74 -12.64 3.43
N SER A 398 6.15 -13.12 4.59
CA SER A 398 6.82 -12.26 5.57
C SER A 398 8.19 -11.81 5.12
N PHE A 399 8.48 -10.51 5.30
CA PHE A 399 9.82 -9.96 5.16
C PHE A 399 10.52 -9.69 6.51
N LEU A 400 9.94 -10.14 7.63
CA LEU A 400 10.61 -10.04 8.94
C LEU A 400 11.99 -10.69 8.93
N PRO A 401 12.24 -11.87 8.29
CA PRO A 401 13.58 -12.45 8.24
C PRO A 401 14.61 -11.50 7.64
N ALA A 402 14.26 -10.73 6.59
CA ALA A 402 15.16 -9.72 6.02
C ALA A 402 15.44 -8.56 6.98
N LEU A 403 14.43 -8.10 7.72
CA LEU A 403 14.60 -7.05 8.75
C LEU A 403 15.56 -7.48 9.86
N LEU A 404 15.59 -8.77 10.17
CA LEU A 404 16.49 -9.37 11.16
C LEU A 404 17.85 -9.80 10.59
N GLY A 405 18.16 -9.42 9.34
CA GLY A 405 19.45 -9.68 8.71
C GLY A 405 19.62 -11.08 8.13
N ARG A 406 18.54 -11.85 7.95
CA ARG A 406 18.60 -13.13 7.23
C ARG A 406 18.85 -12.90 5.74
N GLU A 407 19.78 -13.62 5.21
CA GLU A 407 20.08 -13.66 3.78
C GLU A 407 19.23 -14.70 3.04
N GLY A 408 19.15 -14.58 1.71
CA GLY A 408 18.42 -15.47 0.81
C GLY A 408 17.02 -14.98 0.46
N PRO A 409 16.43 -15.52 -0.63
CA PRO A 409 15.17 -15.04 -1.16
C PRO A 409 14.01 -15.34 -0.20
N LEU A 410 13.18 -14.36 0.08
CA LEU A 410 11.97 -14.49 0.88
C LEU A 410 10.80 -15.00 0.04
N ARG A 411 10.68 -14.46 -1.18
CA ARG A 411 9.70 -14.89 -2.18
C ARG A 411 10.37 -15.13 -3.51
N GLN A 412 9.86 -16.09 -4.26
CA GLN A 412 10.34 -16.39 -5.60
C GLN A 412 9.80 -15.40 -6.63
N SER A 413 8.53 -15.02 -6.50
CA SER A 413 7.84 -14.21 -7.52
C SER A 413 6.88 -13.21 -6.91
N ILE A 414 6.63 -12.12 -7.66
CA ILE A 414 5.58 -11.14 -7.39
C ILE A 414 4.84 -10.82 -8.69
N VAL A 415 3.54 -10.51 -8.55
CA VAL A 415 2.68 -10.13 -9.68
C VAL A 415 2.37 -8.65 -9.60
N SER A 416 2.56 -7.93 -10.71
CA SER A 416 2.17 -6.54 -10.87
C SER A 416 1.08 -6.39 -11.93
N HIS A 417 0.29 -5.33 -11.81
CA HIS A 417 -0.87 -5.08 -12.65
C HIS A 417 -0.89 -3.61 -13.09
N SER A 418 -1.07 -3.36 -14.37
CA SER A 418 -1.20 -1.99 -14.86
C SER A 418 -2.62 -1.46 -14.73
N ILE A 419 -2.84 -0.17 -15.01
CA ILE A 419 -4.17 0.44 -14.91
C ILE A 419 -5.18 -0.20 -15.86
N ASN A 420 -4.79 -0.64 -17.05
CA ASN A 420 -5.70 -1.30 -17.98
C ASN A 420 -5.95 -2.79 -17.64
N GLY A 421 -5.27 -3.30 -16.62
CA GLY A 421 -5.38 -4.68 -16.18
C GLY A 421 -4.45 -5.65 -16.92
N SER A 422 -3.33 -5.18 -17.47
CA SER A 422 -2.27 -6.06 -17.96
C SER A 422 -1.46 -6.60 -16.81
N PHE A 423 -1.10 -7.88 -16.89
CA PHE A 423 -0.31 -8.57 -15.90
C PHE A 423 1.18 -8.53 -16.20
N ALA A 424 2.00 -8.47 -15.16
CA ALA A 424 3.38 -8.89 -15.20
C ALA A 424 3.69 -9.80 -14.02
N ILE A 425 4.48 -10.83 -14.27
CA ILE A 425 5.07 -11.67 -13.23
C ILE A 425 6.58 -11.47 -13.23
N ARG A 426 7.14 -11.23 -12.05
CA ARG A 426 8.56 -11.30 -11.81
C ARG A 426 8.90 -12.61 -11.12
N ASP A 427 9.90 -13.33 -11.63
CA ASP A 427 10.46 -14.55 -11.07
C ASP A 427 11.98 -14.43 -11.02
N GLY A 428 12.53 -14.28 -9.82
CA GLY A 428 13.92 -13.91 -9.62
C GLY A 428 14.28 -12.61 -10.34
N GLN A 429 15.24 -12.65 -11.27
CA GLN A 429 15.65 -11.50 -12.08
C GLN A 429 14.79 -11.27 -13.33
N TRP A 430 13.98 -12.25 -13.73
CA TRP A 430 13.19 -12.19 -14.95
C TRP A 430 11.82 -11.56 -14.72
N LYS A 431 11.42 -10.69 -15.63
CA LYS A 431 10.08 -10.08 -15.65
C LYS A 431 9.39 -10.34 -16.97
N LEU A 432 8.22 -10.97 -16.93
CA LEU A 432 7.35 -11.19 -18.08
C LEU A 432 6.13 -10.28 -17.96
N ALA A 433 5.94 -9.36 -18.91
CA ALA A 433 4.73 -8.56 -19.06
C ALA A 433 3.84 -9.14 -20.17
N LEU A 434 2.56 -9.39 -19.85
CA LEU A 434 1.56 -9.98 -20.76
C LEU A 434 0.82 -8.89 -21.55
N CYS A 435 1.57 -7.95 -22.13
CA CYS A 435 1.07 -6.90 -23.02
C CYS A 435 2.18 -6.40 -23.94
N ALA A 436 1.80 -5.79 -25.05
CA ALA A 436 2.73 -5.33 -26.08
C ALA A 436 3.39 -3.97 -25.73
N GLY A 437 2.72 -3.16 -24.94
CA GLY A 437 3.18 -1.80 -24.57
C GLY A 437 3.25 -1.58 -23.07
N SER A 438 3.03 -0.33 -22.63
CA SER A 438 3.09 0.05 -21.22
C SER A 438 1.95 -0.53 -20.37
N GLY A 439 0.87 -0.98 -21.01
CA GLY A 439 -0.36 -1.31 -20.28
C GLY A 439 -0.98 -0.13 -19.52
N GLY A 440 -0.42 1.07 -19.67
CA GLY A 440 -0.74 2.26 -18.91
C GLY A 440 -0.68 3.55 -19.73
N TRP A 441 0.02 4.56 -19.20
CA TRP A 441 -0.01 5.92 -19.73
C TRP A 441 1.24 6.32 -20.49
N SER A 442 2.37 5.65 -20.31
CA SER A 442 3.57 5.89 -21.11
C SER A 442 3.48 5.21 -22.49
N VAL A 443 4.31 5.69 -23.41
CA VAL A 443 4.40 5.12 -24.78
C VAL A 443 5.21 3.82 -24.74
N PRO A 444 4.75 2.78 -25.49
CA PRO A 444 3.53 2.64 -26.29
C PRO A 444 2.28 2.45 -25.42
N LYS A 445 1.27 3.30 -25.63
CA LYS A 445 -0.01 3.21 -24.89
C LYS A 445 -0.89 2.09 -25.45
N PRO A 446 -1.72 1.44 -24.60
CA PRO A 446 -2.68 0.44 -25.08
C PRO A 446 -3.58 0.99 -26.20
N GLY A 447 -3.61 0.27 -27.32
CA GLY A 447 -4.42 0.62 -28.49
C GLY A 447 -3.86 1.76 -29.35
N SER A 448 -2.68 2.30 -29.03
CA SER A 448 -2.04 3.34 -29.83
C SER A 448 -1.43 2.80 -31.13
N LYS A 449 -1.01 3.72 -32.01
CA LYS A 449 -0.30 3.35 -33.27
C LYS A 449 1.05 2.73 -32.97
N GLU A 450 1.73 3.20 -31.93
CA GLU A 450 3.05 2.77 -31.50
C GLU A 450 3.03 1.35 -30.92
N GLU A 451 1.86 0.87 -30.43
CA GLU A 451 1.71 -0.51 -29.95
C GLU A 451 1.49 -1.51 -31.08
N LYS A 452 1.01 -1.05 -32.26
CA LYS A 452 0.69 -1.95 -33.38
C LYS A 452 1.95 -2.62 -33.93
N GLY A 453 1.90 -3.96 -34.03
CA GLY A 453 3.01 -4.77 -34.58
C GLY A 453 4.11 -5.07 -33.57
N LEU A 454 4.00 -4.60 -32.33
CA LEU A 454 4.89 -5.05 -31.27
C LEU A 454 4.59 -6.49 -30.84
N PRO A 455 5.57 -7.23 -30.31
CA PRO A 455 5.35 -8.55 -29.73
C PRO A 455 4.28 -8.52 -28.65
N GLU A 456 3.44 -9.55 -28.59
CA GLU A 456 2.34 -9.67 -27.63
C GLU A 456 2.82 -9.65 -26.17
N PHE A 457 4.04 -10.19 -25.93
CA PHE A 457 4.64 -10.26 -24.61
C PHE A 457 6.02 -9.60 -24.59
N GLN A 458 6.42 -9.17 -23.39
CA GLN A 458 7.73 -8.55 -23.15
C GLN A 458 8.42 -9.31 -22.03
N LEU A 459 9.64 -9.79 -22.27
CA LEU A 459 10.48 -10.46 -21.29
C LEU A 459 11.76 -9.64 -21.04
N TYR A 460 12.08 -9.37 -19.79
CA TYR A 460 13.25 -8.58 -19.40
C TYR A 460 14.10 -9.32 -18.38
N ASP A 461 15.42 -9.17 -18.49
CA ASP A 461 16.39 -9.54 -17.46
C ASP A 461 16.75 -8.30 -16.64
N LEU A 462 16.13 -8.13 -15.49
CA LEU A 462 16.33 -6.95 -14.64
C LEU A 462 17.68 -6.95 -13.90
N ALA A 463 18.47 -8.02 -13.95
CA ALA A 463 19.84 -7.99 -13.43
C ALA A 463 20.78 -7.16 -14.35
N THR A 464 20.48 -7.11 -15.65
CA THR A 464 21.31 -6.43 -16.66
C THR A 464 20.60 -5.26 -17.33
N ASP A 465 19.26 -5.22 -17.28
CA ASP A 465 18.42 -4.20 -17.93
C ASP A 465 17.33 -3.66 -16.98
N LEU A 466 17.73 -2.86 -15.98
CA LEU A 466 16.80 -2.19 -15.06
C LEU A 466 15.83 -1.23 -15.76
N GLY A 467 16.20 -0.76 -16.94
CA GLY A 467 15.40 0.18 -17.74
C GLY A 467 14.41 -0.50 -18.68
N GLU A 468 14.32 -1.83 -18.70
CA GLU A 468 13.37 -2.60 -19.53
C GLU A 468 13.41 -2.18 -21.01
N LYS A 469 14.64 -2.07 -21.57
CA LYS A 469 14.89 -1.56 -22.93
C LYS A 469 14.88 -2.67 -23.98
N THR A 470 15.32 -3.88 -23.60
CA THR A 470 15.56 -4.99 -24.51
C THR A 470 14.58 -6.12 -24.25
N ASN A 471 13.58 -6.28 -25.14
CA ASN A 471 12.64 -7.39 -25.06
C ASN A 471 13.28 -8.70 -25.53
N LEU A 472 13.45 -9.64 -24.60
CA LEU A 472 14.09 -10.94 -24.82
C LEU A 472 13.08 -12.08 -25.07
N ALA A 473 11.78 -11.81 -25.25
CA ALA A 473 10.74 -12.83 -25.38
C ALA A 473 10.97 -13.77 -26.58
N ALA A 474 11.48 -13.25 -27.70
CA ALA A 474 11.79 -14.06 -28.88
C ALA A 474 13.03 -14.96 -28.69
N GLN A 475 13.99 -14.55 -27.84
CA GLN A 475 15.21 -15.30 -27.55
C GLN A 475 14.98 -16.40 -26.50
N HIS A 476 13.96 -16.25 -25.64
CA HIS A 476 13.66 -17.15 -24.52
C HIS A 476 12.18 -17.58 -24.50
N PRO A 477 11.64 -18.17 -25.58
CA PRO A 477 10.23 -18.55 -25.66
C PRO A 477 9.81 -19.57 -24.60
N GLU A 478 10.71 -20.47 -24.20
CA GLU A 478 10.50 -21.47 -23.14
C GLU A 478 10.26 -20.80 -21.78
N ARG A 479 10.97 -19.69 -21.49
CA ARG A 479 10.81 -18.90 -20.26
C ARG A 479 9.47 -18.17 -20.24
N VAL A 480 9.06 -17.61 -21.38
CA VAL A 480 7.74 -16.98 -21.54
C VAL A 480 6.64 -17.99 -21.20
N VAL A 481 6.71 -19.21 -21.75
CA VAL A 481 5.75 -20.29 -21.48
C VAL A 481 5.75 -20.67 -20.00
N ALA A 482 6.92 -20.88 -19.41
CA ALA A 482 7.05 -21.28 -18.01
C ALA A 482 6.50 -20.22 -17.05
N MET A 483 6.87 -18.94 -17.23
CA MET A 483 6.40 -17.85 -16.36
C MET A 483 4.91 -17.59 -16.50
N LYS A 484 4.35 -17.68 -17.73
CA LYS A 484 2.92 -17.59 -17.96
C LYS A 484 2.16 -18.74 -17.27
N ALA A 485 2.69 -19.96 -17.35
CA ALA A 485 2.10 -21.14 -16.67
C ALA A 485 2.15 -20.98 -15.14
N ALA A 486 3.24 -20.47 -14.59
CA ALA A 486 3.35 -20.18 -13.16
C ALA A 486 2.31 -19.15 -12.69
N LEU A 487 2.09 -18.08 -13.46
CA LEU A 487 1.05 -17.11 -13.16
C LEU A 487 -0.36 -17.71 -13.27
N GLN A 488 -0.62 -18.53 -14.29
CA GLN A 488 -1.91 -19.24 -14.43
C GLN A 488 -2.16 -20.16 -13.23
N ALA A 489 -1.15 -20.90 -12.78
CA ALA A 489 -1.27 -21.75 -11.59
C ALA A 489 -1.62 -20.96 -10.32
N MET A 490 -1.09 -19.73 -10.15
CA MET A 490 -1.48 -18.83 -9.04
C MET A 490 -2.95 -18.40 -9.14
N VAL A 491 -3.43 -18.14 -10.35
CA VAL A 491 -4.85 -17.82 -10.61
C VAL A 491 -5.72 -19.00 -10.27
N ASP A 492 -5.40 -20.19 -10.79
CA ASP A 492 -6.21 -21.41 -10.64
C ASP A 492 -6.29 -21.88 -9.18
N ARG A 493 -5.18 -21.73 -8.44
CA ARG A 493 -5.13 -22.07 -7.01
C ARG A 493 -5.77 -21.01 -6.10
N GLY A 494 -6.10 -19.82 -6.61
CA GLY A 494 -6.62 -18.72 -5.82
C GLY A 494 -5.63 -18.17 -4.78
N ARG A 495 -4.33 -18.52 -4.87
CA ARG A 495 -3.25 -18.08 -3.98
C ARG A 495 -1.87 -18.25 -4.61
N SER A 496 -0.90 -17.44 -4.17
CA SER A 496 0.51 -17.53 -4.57
C SER A 496 1.42 -18.17 -3.51
N THR A 497 0.93 -18.34 -2.28
CA THR A 497 1.67 -18.95 -1.16
C THR A 497 1.28 -20.43 -0.95
N PRO A 498 2.04 -21.22 -0.19
CA PRO A 498 1.65 -22.57 0.19
C PRO A 498 0.33 -22.62 0.98
N GLY A 499 -0.46 -23.68 0.78
CA GLY A 499 -1.71 -23.92 1.48
C GLY A 499 -2.82 -24.46 0.58
N PRO A 500 -4.04 -24.70 1.12
CA PRO A 500 -5.19 -25.18 0.35
C PRO A 500 -5.61 -24.14 -0.70
N ALA A 501 -6.15 -24.61 -1.82
CA ALA A 501 -6.68 -23.75 -2.87
C ALA A 501 -7.84 -22.89 -2.35
N LEU A 502 -7.94 -21.67 -2.85
CA LEU A 502 -8.98 -20.70 -2.55
C LEU A 502 -9.64 -20.23 -3.84
N ALA A 503 -10.80 -19.58 -3.72
CA ALA A 503 -11.50 -19.03 -4.88
C ALA A 503 -11.06 -17.58 -5.16
N ASN A 504 -11.02 -17.22 -6.45
CA ASN A 504 -11.11 -15.83 -6.88
C ASN A 504 -12.57 -15.39 -6.84
N ASP A 505 -12.85 -14.13 -6.55
CA ASP A 505 -14.24 -13.61 -6.47
C ASP A 505 -14.89 -13.55 -7.86
N VAL A 506 -14.07 -13.47 -8.91
CA VAL A 506 -14.47 -13.39 -10.31
C VAL A 506 -13.49 -14.19 -11.20
N PRO A 507 -13.91 -14.60 -12.41
CA PRO A 507 -12.99 -15.18 -13.39
C PRO A 507 -11.83 -14.23 -13.71
N VAL A 508 -10.61 -14.76 -13.78
CA VAL A 508 -9.39 -13.99 -14.08
C VAL A 508 -8.87 -14.38 -15.47
N VAL A 509 -8.70 -13.39 -16.35
CA VAL A 509 -8.17 -13.58 -17.71
C VAL A 509 -6.82 -12.89 -17.81
N LEU A 510 -5.75 -13.66 -18.01
CA LEU A 510 -4.38 -13.15 -18.02
C LEU A 510 -4.05 -12.29 -19.24
N VAL A 511 -4.57 -12.66 -20.40
CA VAL A 511 -4.31 -11.96 -21.67
C VAL A 511 -5.62 -11.40 -22.19
N LYS A 512 -5.73 -10.07 -22.23
CA LYS A 512 -6.91 -9.40 -22.77
C LYS A 512 -6.82 -9.39 -24.30
N LYS A 513 -7.84 -9.88 -25.00
CA LYS A 513 -7.92 -9.77 -26.46
C LYS A 513 -8.02 -8.29 -26.85
N THR A 514 -7.05 -7.79 -27.59
CA THR A 514 -7.12 -6.48 -28.23
C THR A 514 -8.24 -6.52 -29.28
N GLY A 515 -9.41 -5.94 -29.00
CA GLY A 515 -10.46 -5.88 -30.00
C GLY A 515 -11.91 -5.64 -29.56
N ASN A 516 -12.25 -5.59 -28.29
CA ASN A 516 -13.66 -5.37 -27.89
C ASN A 516 -13.86 -4.16 -26.96
N LYS A 517 -13.78 -2.93 -27.53
CA LYS A 517 -14.24 -1.70 -26.88
C LYS A 517 -15.79 -1.54 -26.80
N LYS A 518 -16.58 -2.52 -27.27
CA LYS A 518 -18.04 -2.37 -27.39
C LYS A 518 -18.90 -3.03 -26.31
N GLN A 519 -18.33 -3.57 -25.22
CA GLN A 519 -19.14 -4.30 -24.22
C GLN A 519 -19.04 -3.79 -22.78
N GLN A 520 -18.45 -2.62 -22.54
CA GLN A 520 -18.41 -2.03 -21.18
C GLN A 520 -19.33 -0.81 -20.99
N ASP A 521 -20.12 -0.44 -22.02
CA ASP A 521 -21.13 0.63 -21.94
C ASP A 521 -22.55 0.05 -22.04
N LYS A 522 -22.94 -0.83 -21.12
CA LYS A 522 -24.34 -1.18 -20.87
C LYS A 522 -24.59 -1.38 -19.38
#